data_5009e8142550b9ba0f66a7a2dcfe1e40
#
_entry.id   5009e8142550b9ba0f66a7a2dcfe1e40
#
_cell.length_a   1.000
_cell.length_b   1.000
_cell.length_c   1.000
_cell.angle_alpha   90.00
_cell.angle_beta   90.00
_cell.angle_gamma   90.00
#
_symmetry.space_group_name_H-M   'P 1'
#
loop_
_entity.id
_entity.type
_entity.pdbx_description
1 polymer ?
#
loop_
_entity_poly.entity_id
_entity_poly.type
_entity_poly.pdbx_seq_one_letter_code
_entity_poly.pdbx_strand_id
1 'polypeptide(L)'
;NAIELVAMDPANVAMVVFKLLSSSFTEYDVKTDVELGINLSNFKQILRRASPKDMLTLEMENDRLKIELRSNTTRTFYLPIIELEDKEQKVPDLKFPVSVRTSSSILNEAIADVDVVGESVAFIAEPKKFILQAEGDLNQARIEINEDESTKISTSGDEKVKAKYSIEYLKKMINGSKLSDEVTISFNK
;
A
#
# COMPACT_ATOMS: atom_id res chain seq x y z
N ASN A 1 10.11 -16.62 -3.48
CA ASN A 1 9.96 -16.25 -4.88
C ASN A 1 8.82 -15.23 -5.02
N ALA A 2 9.15 -13.98 -5.35
CA ALA A 2 8.21 -12.87 -5.49
C ALA A 2 8.86 -11.72 -6.27
N ILE A 3 8.03 -10.79 -6.79
CA ILE A 3 8.48 -9.44 -7.12
C ILE A 3 8.29 -8.59 -5.88
N GLU A 4 9.35 -7.94 -5.41
CA GLU A 4 9.34 -7.12 -4.20
C GLU A 4 9.75 -5.68 -4.53
N LEU A 5 9.14 -4.72 -3.83
CA LEU A 5 9.52 -3.33 -3.86
C LEU A 5 9.52 -2.80 -2.43
N VAL A 6 10.61 -2.17 -2.03
CA VAL A 6 10.70 -1.40 -0.80
C VAL A 6 11.06 0.03 -1.17
N ALA A 7 10.25 0.98 -0.79
CA ALA A 7 10.48 2.38 -1.10
C ALA A 7 10.13 3.27 0.08
N MET A 8 11.00 4.24 0.35
CA MET A 8 10.80 5.31 1.32
C MET A 8 10.48 6.61 0.58
N ASP A 9 9.57 7.41 1.11
CA ASP A 9 9.33 8.73 0.55
C ASP A 9 10.53 9.69 0.81
N PRO A 10 10.70 10.74 0.00
CA PRO A 10 11.84 11.66 0.15
C PRO A 10 11.93 12.35 1.52
N ALA A 11 10.81 12.48 2.23
CA ALA A 11 10.75 13.07 3.57
C ALA A 11 11.06 12.07 4.70
N ASN A 12 11.28 10.78 4.37
CA ASN A 12 11.46 9.67 5.31
C ASN A 12 10.31 9.50 6.33
N VAL A 13 9.10 9.81 5.90
CA VAL A 13 7.88 9.72 6.73
C VAL A 13 7.10 8.44 6.45
N ALA A 14 7.11 7.96 5.22
CA ALA A 14 6.36 6.79 4.81
C ALA A 14 7.22 5.79 4.03
N MET A 15 7.08 4.51 4.36
CA MET A 15 7.69 3.40 3.64
C MET A 15 6.59 2.54 3.04
N VAL A 16 6.78 2.13 1.80
CA VAL A 16 5.92 1.15 1.12
C VAL A 16 6.72 -0.13 0.92
N VAL A 17 6.15 -1.24 1.37
CA VAL A 17 6.64 -2.59 1.09
C VAL A 17 5.59 -3.30 0.26
N PHE A 18 5.92 -3.63 -0.98
CA PHE A 18 5.05 -4.36 -1.88
C PHE A 18 5.65 -5.71 -2.20
N LYS A 19 4.82 -6.75 -2.18
CA LYS A 19 5.24 -8.11 -2.49
C LYS A 19 4.19 -8.80 -3.35
N LEU A 20 4.56 -9.16 -4.58
CA LEU A 20 3.74 -9.94 -5.49
C LEU A 20 4.32 -11.35 -5.60
N LEU A 21 3.60 -12.32 -5.04
CA LEU A 21 4.08 -13.71 -4.97
C LEU A 21 4.16 -14.37 -6.36
N SER A 22 5.11 -15.28 -6.53
CA SER A 22 5.24 -16.07 -7.76
C SER A 22 3.96 -16.85 -8.13
N SER A 23 3.16 -17.22 -7.14
CA SER A 23 1.86 -17.88 -7.34
C SER A 23 0.80 -17.00 -8.03
N SER A 24 1.03 -15.69 -8.11
CA SER A 24 0.14 -14.76 -8.83
C SER A 24 0.39 -14.72 -10.34
N PHE A 25 1.41 -15.44 -10.81
CA PHE A 25 1.77 -15.52 -12.22
C PHE A 25 1.36 -16.88 -12.81
N THR A 26 1.03 -16.91 -14.09
CA THR A 26 0.84 -18.16 -14.83
C THR A 26 2.16 -18.86 -15.09
N GLU A 27 3.25 -18.09 -15.23
CA GLU A 27 4.62 -18.56 -15.37
C GLU A 27 5.55 -17.61 -14.60
N TYR A 28 6.47 -18.17 -13.84
CA TYR A 28 7.47 -17.42 -13.08
C TYR A 28 8.82 -18.15 -13.16
N ASP A 29 9.67 -17.72 -14.08
CA ASP A 29 11.02 -18.28 -14.29
C ASP A 29 12.09 -17.24 -13.95
N VAL A 30 12.52 -17.23 -12.70
CA VAL A 30 13.61 -16.38 -12.19
C VAL A 30 14.64 -17.29 -11.54
N LYS A 31 15.77 -17.48 -12.19
CA LYS A 31 16.84 -18.42 -11.76
C LYS A 31 17.69 -17.88 -10.63
N THR A 32 17.88 -16.56 -10.60
CA THR A 32 18.67 -15.85 -9.58
C THR A 32 17.97 -14.56 -9.22
N ASP A 33 18.09 -14.14 -7.96
CA ASP A 33 17.58 -12.88 -7.52
C ASP A 33 18.26 -11.73 -8.28
N VAL A 34 17.46 -10.78 -8.75
CA VAL A 34 17.91 -9.64 -9.56
C VAL A 34 17.28 -8.38 -9.03
N GLU A 35 18.07 -7.35 -8.83
CA GLU A 35 17.57 -6.00 -8.53
C GLU A 35 17.46 -5.19 -9.82
N LEU A 36 16.28 -4.59 -10.02
CA LEU A 36 15.96 -3.82 -11.22
C LEU A 36 15.61 -2.38 -10.86
N GLY A 37 16.49 -1.45 -11.23
CA GLY A 37 16.15 -0.03 -11.23
C GLY A 37 15.36 0.33 -12.49
N ILE A 38 14.10 0.76 -12.35
CA ILE A 38 13.27 1.22 -13.47
C ILE A 38 12.54 2.51 -13.12
N ASN A 39 12.21 3.30 -14.14
CA ASN A 39 11.32 4.45 -13.96
C ASN A 39 9.87 3.98 -13.80
N LEU A 40 9.36 4.00 -12.55
CA LEU A 40 8.02 3.54 -12.23
C LEU A 40 6.91 4.36 -12.91
N SER A 41 7.14 5.65 -13.23
CA SER A 41 6.17 6.46 -13.96
C SER A 41 5.99 5.96 -15.39
N ASN A 42 7.09 5.65 -16.08
CA ASN A 42 7.05 5.08 -17.42
C ASN A 42 6.45 3.66 -17.41
N PHE A 43 6.84 2.83 -16.43
CA PHE A 43 6.27 1.50 -16.24
C PHE A 43 4.74 1.57 -16.04
N LYS A 44 4.28 2.46 -15.17
CA LYS A 44 2.85 2.71 -14.94
C LYS A 44 2.11 3.14 -16.19
N GLN A 45 2.73 4.00 -17.03
CA GLN A 45 2.11 4.43 -18.30
C GLN A 45 1.93 3.26 -19.26
N ILE A 46 2.90 2.35 -19.34
CA ILE A 46 2.80 1.13 -20.16
C ILE A 46 1.70 0.21 -19.60
N LEU A 47 1.71 -0.07 -18.30
CA LEU A 47 0.71 -0.92 -17.66
C LEU A 47 -0.73 -0.41 -17.85
N ARG A 48 -0.93 0.92 -17.90
CA ARG A 48 -2.24 1.52 -18.20
C ARG A 48 -2.75 1.22 -19.62
N ARG A 49 -1.88 0.76 -20.52
CA ARG A 49 -2.25 0.34 -21.87
C ARG A 49 -2.72 -1.11 -21.93
N ALA A 50 -2.48 -1.88 -20.84
CA ALA A 50 -2.96 -3.25 -20.75
C ALA A 50 -4.50 -3.29 -20.61
N SER A 51 -5.12 -4.22 -21.29
CA SER A 51 -6.53 -4.56 -21.14
C SER A 51 -6.68 -5.86 -20.34
N PRO A 52 -7.86 -6.15 -19.75
CA PRO A 52 -8.08 -7.40 -19.03
C PRO A 52 -7.87 -8.69 -19.86
N LYS A 53 -7.84 -8.55 -21.19
CA LYS A 53 -7.63 -9.68 -22.13
C LYS A 53 -6.17 -9.86 -22.52
N ASP A 54 -5.29 -8.94 -22.13
CA ASP A 54 -3.88 -9.03 -22.47
C ASP A 54 -3.15 -10.01 -21.54
N MET A 55 -2.32 -10.86 -22.12
CA MET A 55 -1.24 -11.54 -21.39
C MET A 55 -0.11 -10.53 -21.23
N LEU A 56 0.28 -10.27 -20.00
CA LEU A 56 1.43 -9.43 -19.66
C LEU A 56 2.65 -10.31 -19.42
N THR A 57 3.72 -10.07 -20.16
CA THR A 57 5.02 -10.72 -19.93
C THR A 57 6.07 -9.67 -19.58
N LEU A 58 6.85 -9.94 -18.55
CA LEU A 58 8.02 -9.16 -18.15
C LEU A 58 9.25 -10.02 -18.35
N GLU A 59 10.23 -9.53 -19.08
CA GLU A 59 11.45 -10.28 -19.40
C GLU A 59 12.67 -9.34 -19.34
N MET A 60 13.77 -9.83 -18.78
CA MET A 60 15.06 -9.16 -18.87
C MET A 60 15.71 -9.46 -20.20
N GLU A 61 15.92 -8.45 -21.01
CA GLU A 61 16.59 -8.56 -22.30
C GLU A 61 17.75 -7.55 -22.38
N ASN A 62 18.99 -8.06 -22.27
CA ASN A 62 20.18 -7.22 -22.10
C ASN A 62 20.02 -6.26 -20.89
N ASP A 63 20.26 -4.96 -21.06
CA ASP A 63 20.12 -3.95 -20.01
C ASP A 63 18.75 -3.24 -20.03
N ARG A 64 17.70 -3.96 -20.41
CA ARG A 64 16.34 -3.41 -20.53
C ARG A 64 15.30 -4.39 -19.96
N LEU A 65 14.27 -3.82 -19.36
CA LEU A 65 13.05 -4.55 -19.06
C LEU A 65 12.14 -4.53 -20.29
N LYS A 66 11.96 -5.68 -20.91
CA LYS A 66 10.98 -5.90 -21.97
C LYS A 66 9.61 -6.17 -21.34
N ILE A 67 8.61 -5.49 -21.84
CA ILE A 67 7.22 -5.60 -21.41
C ILE A 67 6.40 -5.94 -22.65
N GLU A 68 5.79 -7.09 -22.67
CA GLU A 68 4.95 -7.53 -23.78
C GLU A 68 3.49 -7.63 -23.32
N LEU A 69 2.60 -6.99 -24.07
CA LEU A 69 1.15 -7.09 -23.92
C LEU A 69 0.59 -7.82 -25.15
N ARG A 70 0.10 -9.03 -24.95
CA ARG A 70 -0.38 -9.90 -26.03
C ARG A 70 -1.85 -10.25 -25.87
N SER A 71 -2.63 -9.95 -26.92
CA SER A 71 -3.99 -10.43 -27.13
C SER A 71 -4.20 -10.70 -28.63
N ASN A 72 -5.10 -10.01 -29.30
CA ASN A 72 -5.21 -10.02 -30.76
C ASN A 72 -4.05 -9.29 -31.46
N THR A 73 -3.32 -8.49 -30.70
CA THR A 73 -2.10 -7.79 -31.14
C THR A 73 -1.01 -8.04 -30.13
N THR A 74 0.25 -8.02 -30.60
CA THR A 74 1.42 -8.04 -29.73
C THR A 74 2.02 -6.64 -29.69
N ARG A 75 2.16 -6.08 -28.49
CA ARG A 75 2.70 -4.75 -28.25
C ARG A 75 3.88 -4.90 -27.30
N THR A 76 5.05 -4.51 -27.76
CA THR A 76 6.30 -4.67 -27.01
C THR A 76 6.88 -3.31 -26.67
N PHE A 77 7.26 -3.15 -25.42
CA PHE A 77 7.89 -1.95 -24.87
C PHE A 77 9.21 -2.32 -24.20
N TYR A 78 10.15 -1.40 -24.21
CA TYR A 78 11.45 -1.55 -23.56
C TYR A 78 11.69 -0.39 -22.62
N LEU A 79 11.96 -0.68 -21.36
CA LEU A 79 12.41 0.29 -20.37
C LEU A 79 13.90 0.10 -20.08
N PRO A 80 14.71 1.15 -20.12
CA PRO A 80 16.10 1.06 -19.69
C PRO A 80 16.16 0.74 -18.20
N ILE A 81 17.12 -0.08 -17.80
CA ILE A 81 17.46 -0.30 -16.41
C ILE A 81 18.36 0.84 -15.96
N ILE A 82 18.10 1.34 -14.78
CA ILE A 82 18.82 2.44 -14.12
C ILE A 82 19.67 1.81 -13.02
N GLU A 83 20.94 2.21 -12.93
CA GLU A 83 21.77 1.84 -11.80
C GLU A 83 21.15 2.38 -10.50
N LEU A 84 20.95 1.49 -9.53
CA LEU A 84 20.49 1.86 -8.21
C LEU A 84 21.70 2.27 -7.36
N GLU A 85 21.61 3.38 -6.65
CA GLU A 85 22.55 3.64 -5.57
C GLU A 85 22.36 2.59 -4.48
N ASP A 86 23.45 1.98 -4.00
CA ASP A 86 23.47 0.96 -2.94
C ASP A 86 22.95 1.50 -1.59
N LYS A 87 21.67 1.79 -1.51
CA LYS A 87 20.96 2.10 -0.27
C LYS A 87 19.96 1.02 0.02
N GLU A 88 20.44 -0.07 0.62
CA GLU A 88 19.59 -1.11 1.16
C GLU A 88 18.61 -0.51 2.17
N GLN A 89 17.35 -0.41 1.78
CA GLN A 89 16.29 0.07 2.69
C GLN A 89 15.84 -1.09 3.56
N LYS A 90 16.32 -1.12 4.81
CA LYS A 90 15.91 -2.14 5.78
C LYS A 90 14.49 -1.85 6.27
N VAL A 91 13.62 -2.82 6.11
CA VAL A 91 12.28 -2.78 6.73
C VAL A 91 12.44 -2.99 8.23
N PRO A 92 12.02 -2.04 9.07
CA PRO A 92 12.14 -2.19 10.52
C PRO A 92 11.18 -3.27 11.04
N ASP A 93 11.62 -4.07 12.00
CA ASP A 93 10.76 -5.00 12.74
C ASP A 93 10.01 -4.22 13.83
N LEU A 94 8.80 -3.79 13.53
CA LEU A 94 7.97 -2.99 14.42
C LEU A 94 6.92 -3.85 15.13
N LYS A 95 6.81 -3.67 16.44
CA LYS A 95 5.75 -4.28 17.26
C LYS A 95 4.75 -3.21 17.68
N PHE A 96 3.48 -3.49 17.44
CA PHE A 96 2.40 -2.56 17.73
C PHE A 96 1.45 -3.16 18.78
N PRO A 97 1.07 -2.38 19.81
CA PRO A 97 0.11 -2.82 20.81
C PRO A 97 -1.33 -2.86 20.29
N VAL A 98 -1.60 -2.19 19.19
CA VAL A 98 -2.92 -2.14 18.55
C VAL A 98 -2.88 -2.79 17.19
N SER A 99 -3.88 -3.60 16.90
CA SER A 99 -4.16 -4.13 15.58
C SER A 99 -5.68 -4.07 15.32
N VAL A 100 -6.07 -3.41 14.24
CA VAL A 100 -7.46 -3.31 13.76
C VAL A 100 -7.52 -3.94 12.38
N ARG A 101 -8.31 -4.99 12.23
CA ARG A 101 -8.58 -5.65 10.97
C ARG A 101 -10.03 -5.37 10.58
N THR A 102 -10.24 -4.80 9.40
CA THR A 102 -11.55 -4.38 8.91
C THR A 102 -11.62 -4.39 7.39
N SER A 103 -12.82 -4.17 6.84
CA SER A 103 -12.97 -3.98 5.41
C SER A 103 -12.23 -2.74 4.91
N SER A 104 -11.56 -2.86 3.76
CA SER A 104 -10.89 -1.75 3.11
C SER A 104 -11.86 -0.61 2.74
N SER A 105 -13.12 -0.93 2.41
CA SER A 105 -14.15 0.07 2.12
C SER A 105 -14.49 0.92 3.35
N ILE A 106 -14.65 0.31 4.52
CA ILE A 106 -14.94 1.01 5.78
C ILE A 106 -13.82 2.00 6.11
N LEU A 107 -12.56 1.58 5.98
CA LEU A 107 -11.42 2.48 6.20
C LEU A 107 -11.37 3.61 5.18
N ASN A 108 -11.61 3.32 3.90
CA ASN A 108 -11.61 4.32 2.84
C ASN A 108 -12.68 5.39 3.06
N GLU A 109 -13.90 5.00 3.42
CA GLU A 109 -14.99 5.92 3.73
C GLU A 109 -14.64 6.78 4.96
N ALA A 110 -14.16 6.15 6.04
CA ALA A 110 -13.77 6.88 7.24
C ALA A 110 -12.64 7.90 6.99
N ILE A 111 -11.65 7.57 6.13
CA ILE A 111 -10.59 8.52 5.75
C ILE A 111 -11.16 9.64 4.86
N ALA A 112 -12.08 9.34 3.95
CA ALA A 112 -12.74 10.35 3.12
C ALA A 112 -13.57 11.32 3.96
N ASP A 113 -14.26 10.83 4.99
CA ASP A 113 -15.07 11.66 5.91
C ASP A 113 -14.20 12.62 6.72
N VAL A 114 -13.07 12.16 7.27
CA VAL A 114 -12.17 13.03 8.05
C VAL A 114 -11.39 14.01 7.17
N ASP A 115 -11.15 13.70 5.89
CA ASP A 115 -10.50 14.59 4.91
C ASP A 115 -11.31 15.88 4.65
N VAL A 116 -12.63 15.85 4.85
CA VAL A 116 -13.50 17.03 4.72
C VAL A 116 -13.21 18.07 5.80
N VAL A 117 -12.63 17.66 6.93
CA VAL A 117 -12.52 18.48 8.14
C VAL A 117 -11.11 19.02 8.35
N GLY A 118 -10.07 18.24 8.05
CA GLY A 118 -8.72 18.64 8.41
C GLY A 118 -7.62 17.91 7.64
N GLU A 119 -6.37 18.30 7.89
CA GLU A 119 -5.19 17.75 7.25
C GLU A 119 -4.61 16.53 8.01
N SER A 120 -5.06 16.32 9.24
CA SER A 120 -4.58 15.26 10.11
C SER A 120 -5.72 14.58 10.85
N VAL A 121 -5.55 13.29 11.12
CA VAL A 121 -6.51 12.45 11.82
C VAL A 121 -5.84 11.75 13.00
N ALA A 122 -6.54 11.70 14.13
CA ALA A 122 -6.16 10.85 15.25
C ALA A 122 -6.84 9.49 15.11
N PHE A 123 -6.04 8.43 15.09
CA PHE A 123 -6.48 7.05 15.26
C PHE A 123 -6.50 6.75 16.76
N ILE A 124 -7.63 6.27 17.23
CA ILE A 124 -7.84 5.99 18.64
C ILE A 124 -8.39 4.58 18.75
N ALA A 125 -7.69 3.71 19.46
CA ALA A 125 -8.17 2.38 19.81
C ALA A 125 -8.57 2.35 21.27
N GLU A 126 -9.77 1.86 21.51
CA GLU A 126 -10.35 1.52 22.80
C GLU A 126 -10.83 0.05 22.73
N PRO A 127 -11.10 -0.63 23.85
CA PRO A 127 -11.64 -1.98 23.80
C PRO A 127 -12.90 -2.06 22.93
N LYS A 128 -12.85 -2.89 21.87
CA LYS A 128 -13.95 -3.11 20.91
C LYS A 128 -14.35 -1.90 20.07
N LYS A 129 -13.54 -0.84 20.05
CA LYS A 129 -13.86 0.36 19.28
C LYS A 129 -12.59 0.99 18.68
N PHE A 130 -12.66 1.28 17.39
CA PHE A 130 -11.66 2.05 16.67
C PHE A 130 -12.28 3.37 16.21
N ILE A 131 -11.60 4.49 16.45
CA ILE A 131 -12.14 5.82 16.20
C ILE A 131 -11.14 6.60 15.35
N LEU A 132 -11.66 7.25 14.30
CA LEU A 132 -10.96 8.28 13.54
C LEU A 132 -11.54 9.63 13.97
N GLN A 133 -10.69 10.55 14.42
CA GLN A 133 -11.09 11.88 14.85
C GLN A 133 -10.23 12.94 14.17
N ALA A 134 -10.86 13.89 13.48
CA ALA A 134 -10.21 15.07 12.90
C ALA A 134 -10.82 16.34 13.45
N GLU A 135 -9.99 17.36 13.60
CA GLU A 135 -10.37 18.68 14.07
C GLU A 135 -9.82 19.72 13.10
N GLY A 136 -10.71 20.57 12.59
CA GLY A 136 -10.40 21.76 11.81
C GLY A 136 -10.67 23.02 12.65
N ASP A 137 -10.56 24.18 12.03
CA ASP A 137 -10.71 25.47 12.72
C ASP A 137 -12.13 25.70 13.28
N LEU A 138 -13.15 25.27 12.55
CA LEU A 138 -14.57 25.50 12.89
C LEU A 138 -15.41 24.23 12.92
N ASN A 139 -14.82 23.09 12.55
CA ASN A 139 -15.52 21.83 12.40
C ASN A 139 -14.71 20.67 12.97
N GLN A 140 -15.39 19.59 13.25
CA GLN A 140 -14.78 18.33 13.70
C GLN A 140 -15.52 17.14 13.11
N ALA A 141 -14.81 16.04 12.91
CA ALA A 141 -15.37 14.76 12.53
C ALA A 141 -14.93 13.68 13.50
N ARG A 142 -15.83 12.77 13.81
CA ARG A 142 -15.56 11.60 14.63
C ARG A 142 -16.31 10.41 14.06
N ILE A 143 -15.58 9.46 13.54
CA ILE A 143 -16.08 8.21 12.98
C ILE A 143 -15.74 7.06 13.93
N GLU A 144 -16.74 6.34 14.40
CA GLU A 144 -16.57 5.21 15.31
C GLU A 144 -16.86 3.90 14.57
N ILE A 145 -15.88 3.00 14.56
CA ILE A 145 -15.97 1.66 14.00
C ILE A 145 -15.98 0.70 15.18
N ASN A 146 -17.09 0.01 15.39
CA ASN A 146 -17.23 -0.96 16.46
C ASN A 146 -16.77 -2.34 15.99
N GLU A 147 -16.31 -3.14 16.94
CA GLU A 147 -16.01 -4.55 16.69
C GLU A 147 -17.28 -5.31 16.33
N ASP A 148 -17.21 -6.08 15.23
CA ASP A 148 -18.28 -6.95 14.74
C ASP A 148 -17.70 -8.20 14.05
N GLU A 149 -18.48 -8.88 13.20
CA GLU A 149 -18.01 -10.03 12.44
C GLU A 149 -16.95 -9.65 11.41
N SER A 150 -17.04 -8.47 10.83
CA SER A 150 -16.15 -7.94 9.77
C SER A 150 -14.97 -7.14 10.32
N THR A 151 -15.08 -6.64 11.55
CA THR A 151 -14.06 -5.82 12.20
C THR A 151 -13.57 -6.45 13.49
N LYS A 152 -12.25 -6.69 13.58
CA LYS A 152 -11.59 -7.21 14.78
C LYS A 152 -10.60 -6.19 15.32
N ILE A 153 -10.68 -5.92 16.63
CA ILE A 153 -9.86 -4.93 17.31
C ILE A 153 -9.09 -5.63 18.45
N SER A 154 -7.78 -5.66 18.34
CA SER A 154 -6.89 -6.20 19.36
C SER A 154 -6.07 -5.07 19.97
N THR A 155 -6.07 -4.99 21.29
CA THR A 155 -5.22 -4.09 22.07
C THR A 155 -4.44 -4.89 23.10
N SER A 156 -3.16 -4.59 23.34
CA SER A 156 -2.34 -5.29 24.32
C SER A 156 -2.56 -4.83 25.77
N GLY A 157 -3.70 -4.18 26.05
CA GLY A 157 -4.10 -3.71 27.38
C GLY A 157 -5.45 -3.00 27.30
N ASP A 158 -5.97 -2.60 28.45
CA ASP A 158 -7.25 -1.87 28.57
C ASP A 158 -7.08 -0.35 28.34
N GLU A 159 -5.85 0.10 28.08
CA GLU A 159 -5.55 1.53 27.88
C GLU A 159 -5.92 1.97 26.47
N LYS A 160 -6.47 3.18 26.40
CA LYS A 160 -6.68 3.91 25.16
C LYS A 160 -5.34 4.25 24.50
N VAL A 161 -5.18 3.83 23.26
CA VAL A 161 -4.04 4.19 22.42
C VAL A 161 -4.47 5.23 21.40
N LYS A 162 -3.70 6.32 21.30
CA LYS A 162 -3.98 7.41 20.35
C LYS A 162 -2.70 7.77 19.59
N ALA A 163 -2.79 7.81 18.26
CA ALA A 163 -1.73 8.30 17.37
C ALA A 163 -2.30 9.23 16.31
N LYS A 164 -1.49 10.18 15.82
CA LYS A 164 -1.92 11.20 14.85
C LYS A 164 -1.19 10.99 13.52
N TYR A 165 -1.93 11.04 12.42
CA TYR A 165 -1.43 10.79 11.07
C TYR A 165 -1.85 11.90 10.10
N SER A 166 -1.02 12.13 9.07
CA SER A 166 -1.37 12.97 7.95
C SER A 166 -2.40 12.27 7.05
N ILE A 167 -3.51 12.95 6.77
CA ILE A 167 -4.55 12.45 5.87
C ILE A 167 -4.01 12.32 4.43
N GLU A 168 -3.13 13.22 3.99
CA GLU A 168 -2.50 13.14 2.67
C GLU A 168 -1.77 11.80 2.46
N TYR A 169 -0.97 11.34 3.44
CA TYR A 169 -0.29 10.04 3.38
C TYR A 169 -1.28 8.89 3.41
N LEU A 170 -2.28 8.94 4.29
CA LEU A 170 -3.31 7.90 4.36
C LEU A 170 -4.07 7.77 3.03
N LYS A 171 -4.42 8.87 2.37
CA LYS A 171 -5.06 8.86 1.04
C LYS A 171 -4.21 8.19 -0.03
N LYS A 172 -2.90 8.28 0.07
CA LYS A 172 -1.99 7.53 -0.82
C LYS A 172 -1.99 6.04 -0.48
N MET A 173 -1.97 5.70 0.82
CA MET A 173 -1.93 4.31 1.31
C MET A 173 -3.21 3.53 1.02
N ILE A 174 -4.39 4.16 1.17
CA ILE A 174 -5.68 3.51 0.91
C ILE A 174 -5.90 3.10 -0.56
N ASN A 175 -5.05 3.55 -1.49
CA ASN A 175 -5.04 2.98 -2.85
C ASN A 175 -4.72 1.48 -2.87
N GLY A 176 -4.09 0.95 -1.82
CA GLY A 176 -3.88 -0.48 -1.61
C GLY A 176 -5.18 -1.29 -1.50
N SER A 177 -6.31 -0.66 -1.18
CA SER A 177 -7.64 -1.29 -1.15
C SER A 177 -8.06 -1.92 -2.49
N LYS A 178 -7.44 -1.51 -3.59
CA LYS A 178 -7.64 -2.13 -4.91
C LYS A 178 -7.03 -3.53 -5.02
N LEU A 179 -6.18 -3.91 -4.07
CA LEU A 179 -5.49 -5.20 -4.02
C LEU A 179 -6.13 -6.17 -3.03
N SER A 180 -6.89 -5.67 -2.06
CA SER A 180 -7.51 -6.49 -1.02
C SER A 180 -8.76 -5.82 -0.45
N ASP A 181 -9.81 -6.60 -0.27
CA ASP A 181 -11.05 -6.15 0.38
C ASP A 181 -10.90 -5.99 1.90
N GLU A 182 -9.78 -6.43 2.45
CA GLU A 182 -9.49 -6.40 3.87
C GLU A 182 -8.17 -5.66 4.14
N VAL A 183 -8.14 -4.90 5.22
CA VAL A 183 -6.98 -4.14 5.69
C VAL A 183 -6.71 -4.41 7.17
N THR A 184 -5.43 -4.47 7.53
CA THR A 184 -4.98 -4.46 8.93
C THR A 184 -4.23 -3.17 9.22
N ILE A 185 -4.65 -2.45 10.25
CA ILE A 185 -4.04 -1.22 10.73
C ILE A 185 -3.39 -1.53 12.08
N SER A 186 -2.08 -1.34 12.17
CA SER A 186 -1.35 -1.52 13.43
C SER A 186 -0.63 -0.24 13.80
N PHE A 187 -0.75 0.20 15.06
CA PHE A 187 -0.15 1.45 15.50
C PHE A 187 0.19 1.47 17.01
N ASN A 188 0.98 2.45 17.39
CA ASN A 188 1.39 2.75 18.76
C ASN A 188 1.18 4.25 19.05
N LYS A 189 1.44 4.65 20.31
CA LYS A 189 1.45 6.07 20.75
C LYS A 189 2.55 6.85 20.07
#